data_093072fd961c7aa996e1188372fc4e6a
#
_entry.id   093072fd961c7aa996e1188372fc4e6a
#
_cell.length_a   1.000
_cell.length_b   1.000
_cell.length_c   1.000
_cell.angle_alpha   90.00
_cell.angle_beta   90.00
_cell.angle_gamma   90.00
#
_symmetry.space_group_name_H-M   'P 1'
#
loop_
_entity.id
_entity.type
_entity.pdbx_description
1 polymer ?
#
loop_
_entity_poly.entity_id
_entity_poly.type
_entity_poly.pdbx_seq_one_letter_code
_entity_poly.pdbx_strand_id
1 'polypeptide(L)'
;MPKLTLPKLDDVIAIDIHTHAEEPCGLHGDDGYDDFQERMAEYFKSPNKHPPTVQETAAYYRAKKIAAVIFPVDAERETGFRRYNNTEMLQIAAQNSDVLIPFVSIDPHKGKLGVREAKRLIEEFGVKGFKFHPTMQGFYANDRMAYPLYEAINDGGAIALFHTGQTGVGSGMPGGM
;
A
#
# COMPACT_ATOMS: atom_id res chain seq x y z
N MET A 1 -18.89 0.66 8.45
CA MET A 1 -18.34 1.99 8.08
C MET A 1 -18.95 2.45 6.76
N PRO A 2 -19.02 3.77 6.47
CA PRO A 2 -19.42 4.22 5.14
C PRO A 2 -18.41 3.70 4.11
N LYS A 3 -18.88 3.35 2.91
CA LYS A 3 -18.01 2.98 1.80
C LYS A 3 -17.10 4.15 1.44
N LEU A 4 -15.88 3.84 0.99
CA LEU A 4 -14.93 4.83 0.52
C LEU A 4 -15.53 5.67 -0.60
N THR A 5 -15.32 6.98 -0.53
CA THR A 5 -15.61 7.93 -1.61
C THR A 5 -14.31 8.28 -2.33
N LEU A 6 -14.41 8.65 -3.58
CA LEU A 6 -13.26 9.07 -4.39
C LEU A 6 -13.24 10.60 -4.51
N PRO A 7 -12.05 11.21 -4.69
CA PRO A 7 -11.94 12.61 -5.04
C PRO A 7 -12.76 12.96 -6.28
N LYS A 8 -13.30 14.15 -6.32
CA LYS A 8 -13.97 14.64 -7.53
C LYS A 8 -12.94 15.06 -8.56
N LEU A 9 -13.04 14.56 -9.78
CA LEU A 9 -12.06 14.84 -10.83
C LEU A 9 -11.95 16.33 -11.17
N ASP A 10 -13.04 17.08 -11.04
CA ASP A 10 -13.04 18.53 -11.29
C ASP A 10 -12.28 19.34 -10.23
N ASP A 11 -12.03 18.76 -9.06
CA ASP A 11 -11.34 19.43 -7.96
C ASP A 11 -9.81 19.21 -8.00
N VAL A 12 -9.31 18.34 -8.88
CA VAL A 12 -7.90 17.98 -8.98
C VAL A 12 -7.35 18.17 -10.42
N ILE A 13 -6.07 18.52 -10.50
CA ILE A 13 -5.38 18.75 -11.79
C ILE A 13 -4.64 17.52 -12.30
N ALA A 14 -4.37 16.54 -11.42
CA ALA A 14 -3.68 15.29 -11.72
C ALA A 14 -4.00 14.23 -10.66
N ILE A 15 -3.67 12.97 -10.97
CA ILE A 15 -3.69 11.85 -10.03
C ILE A 15 -2.30 11.23 -10.03
N ASP A 16 -1.65 11.23 -8.86
CA ASP A 16 -0.45 10.44 -8.63
C ASP A 16 -0.87 9.00 -8.30
N ILE A 17 -0.44 8.04 -9.10
CA ILE A 17 -0.82 6.63 -8.94
C ILE A 17 0.14 5.82 -8.07
N HIS A 18 1.19 6.44 -7.50
CA HIS A 18 2.22 5.69 -6.78
C HIS A 18 2.72 6.42 -5.54
N THR A 19 1.92 6.37 -4.47
CA THR A 19 2.27 6.98 -3.19
C THR A 19 2.20 5.93 -2.08
N HIS A 20 3.28 5.79 -1.30
CA HIS A 20 3.34 4.82 -0.22
C HIS A 20 2.78 5.39 1.09
N ALA A 21 2.00 4.55 1.81
CA ALA A 21 1.72 4.74 3.22
C ALA A 21 2.78 3.93 4.00
N GLU A 22 3.77 4.62 4.53
CA GLU A 22 4.95 3.99 5.15
C GLU A 22 5.00 4.16 6.67
N GLU A 23 4.05 4.89 7.24
CA GLU A 23 3.96 5.05 8.68
C GLU A 23 3.56 3.72 9.31
N PRO A 24 4.38 3.17 10.23
CA PRO A 24 3.94 2.04 11.03
C PRO A 24 2.76 2.47 11.87
N CYS A 25 1.77 1.61 12.00
CA CYS A 25 0.71 1.90 12.96
C CYS A 25 1.33 2.03 14.36
N GLY A 26 1.00 3.10 15.08
CA GLY A 26 1.62 3.49 16.37
C GLY A 26 1.43 2.52 17.54
N LEU A 27 1.14 1.24 17.26
CA LEU A 27 0.94 0.16 18.22
C LEU A 27 2.16 -0.77 18.32
N HIS A 28 3.27 -0.44 17.68
CA HIS A 28 4.42 -1.34 17.57
C HIS A 28 5.54 -0.94 18.51
N GLY A 29 6.07 -1.93 19.24
CA GLY A 29 7.34 -1.82 19.90
C GLY A 29 8.50 -1.79 18.86
N ASP A 30 9.71 -1.66 19.35
CA ASP A 30 10.92 -1.71 18.55
C ASP A 30 11.04 -3.08 17.84
N ASP A 31 10.72 -3.09 16.55
CA ASP A 31 10.84 -4.24 15.65
C ASP A 31 11.95 -4.04 14.60
N GLY A 32 12.77 -2.99 14.77
CA GLY A 32 13.82 -2.62 13.82
C GLY A 32 13.32 -1.90 12.57
N TYR A 33 12.05 -1.51 12.52
CA TYR A 33 11.48 -0.79 11.38
C TYR A 33 12.12 0.59 11.19
N ASP A 34 12.45 1.27 12.28
CA ASP A 34 13.12 2.58 12.23
C ASP A 34 14.52 2.46 11.60
N ASP A 35 15.29 1.43 11.94
CA ASP A 35 16.59 1.14 11.30
C ASP A 35 16.45 0.85 9.80
N PHE A 36 15.37 0.17 9.41
CA PHE A 36 15.07 -0.08 8.01
C PHE A 36 14.74 1.23 7.28
N GLN A 37 13.92 2.09 7.86
CA GLN A 37 13.57 3.40 7.30
C GLN A 37 14.78 4.33 7.19
N GLU A 38 15.67 4.36 8.18
CA GLU A 38 16.91 5.15 8.11
C GLU A 38 17.80 4.69 6.96
N ARG A 39 18.00 3.38 6.78
CA ARG A 39 18.78 2.82 5.66
C ARG A 39 18.15 3.14 4.31
N MET A 40 16.82 3.12 4.23
CA MET A 40 16.10 3.52 3.02
C MET A 40 16.28 5.00 2.71
N ALA A 41 16.16 5.86 3.71
CA ALA A 41 16.37 7.30 3.57
C ALA A 41 17.81 7.61 3.11
N GLU A 42 18.81 6.91 3.65
CA GLU A 42 20.22 7.03 3.23
C GLU A 42 20.40 6.58 1.79
N TYR A 43 19.89 5.41 1.41
CA TYR A 43 19.99 4.87 0.06
C TYR A 43 19.38 5.80 -0.99
N PHE A 44 18.19 6.31 -0.73
CA PHE A 44 17.50 7.24 -1.63
C PHE A 44 17.91 8.70 -1.45
N LYS A 45 18.89 8.98 -0.56
CA LYS A 45 19.33 10.35 -0.24
C LYS A 45 18.16 11.25 0.14
N SER A 46 17.19 10.70 0.85
CA SER A 46 16.02 11.45 1.33
C SER A 46 16.46 12.44 2.42
N PRO A 47 16.02 13.71 2.36
CA PRO A 47 16.30 14.67 3.41
C PRO A 47 15.56 14.35 4.71
N ASN A 48 14.48 13.59 4.64
CA ASN A 48 13.66 13.20 5.77
C ASN A 48 14.00 11.77 6.19
N LYS A 49 14.36 11.60 7.47
CA LYS A 49 14.65 10.29 8.04
C LYS A 49 13.39 9.48 8.38
N HIS A 50 12.28 10.17 8.56
CA HIS A 50 10.98 9.54 8.85
C HIS A 50 10.02 9.77 7.69
N PRO A 51 9.27 8.73 7.29
CA PRO A 51 8.25 8.88 6.27
C PRO A 51 7.13 9.80 6.76
N PRO A 52 6.46 10.53 5.86
CA PRO A 52 5.32 11.34 6.23
C PRO A 52 4.14 10.46 6.66
N THR A 53 3.39 10.94 7.64
CA THR A 53 2.10 10.34 8.01
C THR A 53 1.11 10.42 6.84
N VAL A 54 0.07 9.58 6.87
CA VAL A 54 -1.00 9.64 5.86
C VAL A 54 -1.67 11.02 5.84
N GLN A 55 -1.82 11.66 7.00
CA GLN A 55 -2.38 13.01 7.13
C GLN A 55 -1.47 14.08 6.49
N GLU A 56 -0.17 14.02 6.74
CA GLU A 56 0.80 14.93 6.13
C GLU A 56 0.86 14.75 4.62
N THR A 57 0.82 13.51 4.14
CA THR A 57 0.71 13.18 2.72
C THR A 57 -0.55 13.79 2.13
N ALA A 58 -1.71 13.63 2.77
CA ALA A 58 -2.96 14.24 2.32
C ALA A 58 -2.86 15.77 2.24
N ALA A 59 -2.27 16.41 3.26
CA ALA A 59 -2.09 17.87 3.29
C ALA A 59 -1.19 18.36 2.14
N TYR A 60 -0.09 17.63 1.87
CA TYR A 60 0.83 17.94 0.77
C TYR A 60 0.13 17.86 -0.60
N TYR A 61 -0.59 16.78 -0.87
CA TYR A 61 -1.29 16.59 -2.13
C TYR A 61 -2.45 17.56 -2.31
N ARG A 62 -3.18 17.85 -1.24
CA ARG A 62 -4.27 18.84 -1.24
C ARG A 62 -3.77 20.25 -1.61
N ALA A 63 -2.64 20.67 -1.04
CA ALA A 63 -2.04 21.96 -1.37
C ALA A 63 -1.65 22.07 -2.85
N LYS A 64 -1.39 20.96 -3.52
CA LYS A 64 -1.05 20.89 -4.95
C LYS A 64 -2.24 20.64 -5.86
N LYS A 65 -3.43 20.43 -5.32
CA LYS A 65 -4.63 20.00 -6.07
C LYS A 65 -4.38 18.71 -6.88
N ILE A 66 -3.64 17.77 -6.32
CA ILE A 66 -3.34 16.46 -6.92
C ILE A 66 -4.00 15.41 -6.04
N ALA A 67 -4.74 14.48 -6.61
CA ALA A 67 -5.18 13.28 -5.89
C ALA A 67 -4.04 12.25 -5.86
N ALA A 68 -3.98 11.44 -4.80
CA ALA A 68 -2.96 10.41 -4.67
C ALA A 68 -3.56 9.03 -4.42
N VAL A 69 -3.16 8.05 -5.21
CA VAL A 69 -3.37 6.64 -4.89
C VAL A 69 -2.35 6.26 -3.84
N ILE A 70 -2.82 6.02 -2.60
CA ILE A 70 -1.97 5.72 -1.45
C ILE A 70 -2.16 4.27 -1.02
N PHE A 71 -1.05 3.58 -0.73
CA PHE A 71 -1.07 2.16 -0.37
C PHE A 71 0.10 1.76 0.54
N PRO A 72 -0.10 0.78 1.43
CA PRO A 72 0.97 0.05 2.09
C PRO A 72 1.50 -1.08 1.20
N VAL A 73 2.56 -1.74 1.66
CA VAL A 73 3.01 -3.04 1.13
C VAL A 73 2.98 -4.07 2.25
N ASP A 74 2.22 -5.15 2.06
CA ASP A 74 2.15 -6.28 2.99
C ASP A 74 3.30 -7.26 2.70
N ALA A 75 4.47 -6.96 3.24
CA ALA A 75 5.68 -7.76 3.10
C ALA A 75 6.17 -8.35 4.44
N GLU A 76 5.30 -8.40 5.46
CA GLU A 76 5.62 -8.83 6.83
C GLU A 76 6.32 -10.18 6.88
N ARG A 77 5.89 -11.15 6.05
CA ARG A 77 6.48 -12.48 6.01
C ARG A 77 7.95 -12.49 5.56
N GLU A 78 8.30 -11.68 4.57
CA GLU A 78 9.66 -11.65 4.00
C GLU A 78 10.59 -10.72 4.78
N THR A 79 10.08 -9.60 5.26
CA THR A 79 10.89 -8.57 5.90
C THR A 79 11.00 -8.74 7.41
N GLY A 80 10.05 -9.44 8.04
CA GLY A 80 9.89 -9.51 9.49
C GLY A 80 9.27 -8.24 10.09
N PHE A 81 9.11 -7.16 9.34
CA PHE A 81 8.48 -5.93 9.81
C PHE A 81 6.97 -6.01 9.68
N ARG A 82 6.27 -5.50 10.68
CA ARG A 82 4.81 -5.49 10.67
C ARG A 82 4.27 -4.68 9.50
N ARG A 83 3.28 -5.26 8.83
CA ARG A 83 2.54 -4.56 7.79
C ARG A 83 1.73 -3.42 8.37
N TYR A 84 1.48 -2.40 7.58
CA TYR A 84 0.45 -1.42 7.88
C TYR A 84 -0.93 -2.10 7.85
N ASN A 85 -1.77 -1.82 8.85
CA ASN A 85 -3.12 -2.39 8.91
C ASN A 85 -4.00 -1.76 7.82
N ASN A 86 -4.47 -2.58 6.88
CA ASN A 86 -5.33 -2.12 5.79
C ASN A 86 -6.57 -1.36 6.29
N THR A 87 -7.23 -1.86 7.34
CA THR A 87 -8.46 -1.23 7.86
C THR A 87 -8.16 0.13 8.48
N GLU A 88 -7.08 0.26 9.25
CA GLU A 88 -6.65 1.52 9.85
C GLU A 88 -6.29 2.56 8.77
N MET A 89 -5.51 2.16 7.78
CA MET A 89 -5.15 3.02 6.65
C MET A 89 -6.40 3.49 5.89
N LEU A 90 -7.36 2.58 5.65
CA LEU A 90 -8.63 2.94 5.01
C LEU A 90 -9.45 3.94 5.84
N GLN A 91 -9.43 3.83 7.17
CA GLN A 91 -10.11 4.78 8.07
C GLN A 91 -9.52 6.18 7.98
N ILE A 92 -8.19 6.27 7.98
CA ILE A 92 -7.48 7.55 7.88
C ILE A 92 -7.70 8.14 6.48
N ALA A 93 -7.58 7.34 5.43
CA ALA A 93 -7.79 7.80 4.06
C ALA A 93 -9.23 8.27 3.82
N ALA A 94 -10.23 7.63 4.45
CA ALA A 94 -11.63 8.05 4.36
C ALA A 94 -11.87 9.46 4.90
N GLN A 95 -11.08 9.90 5.90
CA GLN A 95 -11.14 11.27 6.42
C GLN A 95 -10.52 12.30 5.47
N ASN A 96 -9.79 11.83 4.46
CA ASN A 96 -9.09 12.63 3.44
C ASN A 96 -9.53 12.24 2.02
N SER A 97 -10.79 11.83 1.87
CA SER A 97 -11.34 11.32 0.61
C SER A 97 -11.47 12.38 -0.50
N ASP A 98 -11.24 13.64 -0.16
CA ASP A 98 -11.11 14.75 -1.12
C ASP A 98 -9.83 14.66 -1.96
N VAL A 99 -8.82 13.94 -1.47
CA VAL A 99 -7.50 13.89 -2.11
C VAL A 99 -6.89 12.49 -2.13
N LEU A 100 -7.25 11.58 -1.23
CA LEU A 100 -6.68 10.24 -1.16
C LEU A 100 -7.59 9.19 -1.80
N ILE A 101 -6.97 8.31 -2.59
CA ILE A 101 -7.56 7.11 -3.19
C ILE A 101 -6.84 5.90 -2.59
N PRO A 102 -7.39 5.29 -1.52
CA PRO A 102 -6.68 4.22 -0.84
C PRO A 102 -6.74 2.91 -1.62
N PHE A 103 -5.59 2.31 -1.86
CA PHE A 103 -5.42 0.91 -2.22
C PHE A 103 -4.93 0.15 -0.99
N VAL A 104 -5.15 -1.14 -0.96
CA VAL A 104 -4.69 -2.03 0.11
C VAL A 104 -3.61 -2.97 -0.38
N SER A 105 -2.94 -3.68 0.51
CA SER A 105 -1.99 -4.71 0.13
C SER A 105 -2.25 -6.00 0.93
N ILE A 106 -2.14 -7.13 0.25
CA ILE A 106 -2.26 -8.47 0.83
C ILE A 106 -1.15 -9.33 0.25
N ASP A 107 -0.35 -9.96 1.11
CA ASP A 107 0.64 -10.93 0.68
C ASP A 107 -0.08 -12.16 0.07
N PRO A 108 0.20 -12.53 -1.21
CA PRO A 108 -0.41 -13.70 -1.85
C PRO A 108 -0.17 -15.02 -1.10
N HIS A 109 0.91 -15.13 -0.33
CA HIS A 109 1.21 -16.31 0.48
C HIS A 109 0.20 -16.58 1.59
N LYS A 110 -0.67 -15.61 1.93
CA LYS A 110 -1.81 -15.81 2.85
C LYS A 110 -2.88 -16.74 2.29
N GLY A 111 -2.82 -17.07 0.99
CA GLY A 111 -3.71 -18.03 0.35
C GLY A 111 -5.19 -17.73 0.62
N LYS A 112 -5.95 -18.72 1.12
CA LYS A 112 -7.39 -18.57 1.38
C LYS A 112 -7.72 -17.46 2.39
N LEU A 113 -6.84 -17.15 3.32
CA LEU A 113 -7.04 -16.06 4.28
C LEU A 113 -6.96 -14.70 3.56
N GLY A 114 -5.97 -14.53 2.68
CA GLY A 114 -5.82 -13.34 1.86
C GLY A 114 -7.02 -13.13 0.93
N VAL A 115 -7.53 -14.19 0.30
CA VAL A 115 -8.74 -14.14 -0.54
C VAL A 115 -9.96 -13.67 0.26
N ARG A 116 -10.15 -14.20 1.48
CA ARG A 116 -11.26 -13.77 2.34
C ARG A 116 -11.11 -12.30 2.76
N GLU A 117 -9.89 -11.88 3.10
CA GLU A 117 -9.61 -10.49 3.45
C GLU A 117 -9.90 -9.56 2.26
N ALA A 118 -9.47 -9.92 1.05
CA ALA A 118 -9.72 -9.14 -0.16
C ALA A 118 -11.24 -8.95 -0.40
N LYS A 119 -12.01 -10.03 -0.37
CA LYS A 119 -13.47 -9.98 -0.52
C LYS A 119 -14.11 -9.07 0.52
N ARG A 120 -13.73 -9.23 1.80
CA ARG A 120 -14.22 -8.39 2.89
C ARG A 120 -13.92 -6.91 2.66
N LEU A 121 -12.69 -6.57 2.28
CA LEU A 121 -12.26 -5.19 2.05
C LEU A 121 -13.03 -4.55 0.87
N ILE A 122 -13.30 -5.31 -0.18
CA ILE A 122 -14.12 -4.86 -1.31
C ILE A 122 -15.58 -4.65 -0.90
N GLU A 123 -16.17 -5.65 -0.21
CA GLU A 123 -17.60 -5.65 0.12
C GLU A 123 -17.95 -4.61 1.19
N GLU A 124 -17.16 -4.56 2.26
CA GLU A 124 -17.44 -3.69 3.42
C GLU A 124 -16.98 -2.26 3.21
N PHE A 125 -15.81 -2.05 2.60
CA PHE A 125 -15.18 -0.72 2.47
C PHE A 125 -15.29 -0.15 1.05
N GLY A 126 -15.55 -0.98 0.03
CA GLY A 126 -15.58 -0.55 -1.35
C GLY A 126 -14.19 -0.27 -1.95
N VAL A 127 -13.17 -0.99 -1.47
CA VAL A 127 -11.79 -0.87 -1.95
C VAL A 127 -11.72 -1.06 -3.46
N LYS A 128 -10.99 -0.16 -4.14
CA LYS A 128 -10.88 -0.11 -5.61
C LYS A 128 -9.56 -0.62 -6.14
N GLY A 129 -8.58 -0.87 -5.27
CA GLY A 129 -7.29 -1.36 -5.74
C GLY A 129 -6.47 -2.07 -4.69
N PHE A 130 -5.56 -2.91 -5.19
CA PHE A 130 -4.63 -3.74 -4.41
C PHE A 130 -3.23 -3.52 -4.93
N LYS A 131 -2.31 -3.17 -4.04
CA LYS A 131 -0.88 -3.04 -4.34
C LYS A 131 -0.17 -4.35 -4.09
N PHE A 132 0.66 -4.73 -5.07
CA PHE A 132 1.61 -5.83 -4.98
C PHE A 132 3.03 -5.33 -5.20
N HIS A 133 3.96 -5.90 -4.46
CA HIS A 133 5.39 -5.68 -4.63
C HIS A 133 6.11 -7.04 -4.69
N PRO A 134 6.15 -7.68 -5.87
CA PRO A 134 6.65 -9.05 -6.01
C PRO A 134 8.00 -9.29 -5.34
N THR A 135 8.96 -8.35 -5.50
CA THR A 135 10.28 -8.44 -4.86
C THR A 135 10.17 -8.50 -3.34
N MET A 136 9.47 -7.55 -2.71
CA MET A 136 9.36 -7.47 -1.26
C MET A 136 8.46 -8.57 -0.68
N GLN A 137 7.51 -9.08 -1.46
CA GLN A 137 6.60 -10.13 -1.05
C GLN A 137 7.09 -11.54 -1.43
N GLY A 138 8.26 -11.66 -2.08
CA GLY A 138 8.92 -12.92 -2.40
C GLY A 138 8.11 -13.83 -3.33
N PHE A 139 7.50 -13.29 -4.40
CA PHE A 139 6.77 -14.06 -5.39
C PHE A 139 6.94 -13.47 -6.80
N TYR A 140 6.61 -14.24 -7.81
CA TYR A 140 6.48 -13.74 -9.19
C TYR A 140 5.02 -13.44 -9.51
N ALA A 141 4.77 -12.38 -10.26
CA ALA A 141 3.41 -11.94 -10.59
C ALA A 141 2.56 -13.00 -11.30
N ASN A 142 3.21 -13.99 -11.94
CA ASN A 142 2.58 -15.14 -12.61
C ASN A 142 2.60 -16.43 -11.77
N ASP A 143 2.92 -16.37 -10.50
CA ASP A 143 2.84 -17.53 -9.62
C ASP A 143 1.39 -17.97 -9.44
N ARG A 144 1.15 -19.27 -9.66
CA ARG A 144 -0.21 -19.84 -9.59
C ARG A 144 -0.89 -19.68 -8.24
N MET A 145 -0.10 -19.60 -7.18
CA MET A 145 -0.64 -19.39 -5.82
C MET A 145 -1.31 -18.04 -5.64
N ALA A 146 -0.96 -17.04 -6.45
CA ALA A 146 -1.54 -15.71 -6.40
C ALA A 146 -2.87 -15.59 -7.16
N TYR A 147 -3.16 -16.48 -8.11
CA TYR A 147 -4.35 -16.38 -8.96
C TYR A 147 -5.67 -16.37 -8.21
N PRO A 148 -5.90 -17.16 -7.16
CA PRO A 148 -7.16 -17.08 -6.42
C PRO A 148 -7.39 -15.69 -5.78
N LEU A 149 -6.31 -14.98 -5.43
CA LEU A 149 -6.40 -13.60 -4.95
C LEU A 149 -6.71 -12.63 -6.10
N TYR A 150 -6.08 -12.81 -7.25
CA TYR A 150 -6.36 -12.01 -8.45
C TYR A 150 -7.79 -12.21 -8.95
N GLU A 151 -8.30 -13.42 -8.93
CA GLU A 151 -9.69 -13.73 -9.27
C GLU A 151 -10.65 -12.98 -8.33
N ALA A 152 -10.41 -13.01 -7.01
CA ALA A 152 -11.23 -12.29 -6.06
C ALA A 152 -11.22 -10.77 -6.27
N ILE A 153 -10.06 -10.21 -6.65
CA ILE A 153 -9.89 -8.79 -6.97
C ILE A 153 -10.66 -8.44 -8.25
N ASN A 154 -10.52 -9.26 -9.30
CA ASN A 154 -11.20 -9.10 -10.57
C ASN A 154 -12.72 -9.20 -10.41
N ASP A 155 -13.21 -10.21 -9.72
CA ASP A 155 -14.64 -10.43 -9.47
C ASP A 155 -15.26 -9.25 -8.68
N GLY A 156 -14.46 -8.64 -7.81
CA GLY A 156 -14.85 -7.44 -7.08
C GLY A 156 -14.74 -6.13 -7.88
N GLY A 157 -14.32 -6.20 -9.14
CA GLY A 157 -14.13 -5.02 -10.00
C GLY A 157 -13.03 -4.07 -9.50
N ALA A 158 -12.03 -4.60 -8.78
CA ALA A 158 -10.91 -3.83 -8.27
C ALA A 158 -9.66 -3.97 -9.17
N ILE A 159 -8.70 -3.08 -8.99
CA ILE A 159 -7.47 -2.97 -9.77
C ILE A 159 -6.33 -3.67 -9.03
N ALA A 160 -5.49 -4.41 -9.74
CA ALA A 160 -4.20 -4.90 -9.22
C ALA A 160 -3.07 -4.02 -9.76
N LEU A 161 -2.35 -3.34 -8.85
CA LEU A 161 -1.21 -2.47 -9.15
C LEU A 161 0.09 -3.16 -8.72
N PHE A 162 0.98 -3.41 -9.67
CA PHE A 162 2.25 -4.11 -9.41
C PHE A 162 3.44 -3.16 -9.47
N HIS A 163 4.36 -3.31 -8.51
CA HIS A 163 5.75 -2.89 -8.73
C HIS A 163 6.38 -3.84 -9.76
N THR A 164 7.09 -3.29 -10.73
CA THR A 164 7.80 -4.07 -11.75
C THR A 164 9.22 -3.57 -11.92
N GLY A 165 10.13 -4.47 -12.33
CA GLY A 165 11.53 -4.15 -12.51
C GLY A 165 12.35 -4.27 -11.22
N GLN A 166 13.56 -3.74 -11.25
CA GLN A 166 14.45 -3.69 -10.09
C GLN A 166 13.99 -2.64 -9.08
N THR A 167 14.32 -2.87 -7.83
CA THR A 167 14.01 -1.94 -6.74
C THR A 167 15.23 -1.75 -5.85
N GLY A 168 15.36 -0.56 -5.27
CA GLY A 168 16.36 -0.26 -4.23
C GLY A 168 16.03 -0.84 -2.85
N VAL A 169 14.85 -1.45 -2.70
CA VAL A 169 14.44 -2.19 -1.51
C VAL A 169 14.54 -3.69 -1.74
N GLY A 170 14.60 -4.46 -0.65
CA GLY A 170 14.61 -5.92 -0.72
C GLY A 170 15.98 -6.48 -1.11
N SER A 171 17.07 -5.92 -0.58
CA SER A 171 18.42 -6.46 -0.73
C SER A 171 18.44 -7.95 -0.37
N GLY A 172 18.97 -8.78 -1.28
CA GLY A 172 18.97 -10.24 -1.15
C GLY A 172 17.67 -10.94 -1.61
N MET A 173 16.65 -10.19 -1.99
CA MET A 173 15.40 -10.73 -2.56
C MET A 173 15.43 -10.76 -4.09
N PRO A 174 14.60 -11.59 -4.76
CA PRO A 174 14.50 -11.59 -6.21
C PRO A 174 14.17 -10.20 -6.77
N GLY A 175 15.05 -9.62 -7.59
CA GLY A 175 14.89 -8.27 -8.15
C GLY A 175 15.24 -7.11 -7.22
N GLY A 176 15.62 -7.37 -5.98
CA GLY A 176 16.20 -6.37 -5.07
C GLY A 176 17.68 -6.09 -5.38
N MET A 177 18.14 -4.87 -5.07
CA MET A 177 19.54 -4.47 -5.21
C MET A 177 20.24 -4.47 -3.86
#